data_e0388bae0a27f60c4fb9f5203653f774
#
_entry.id   e0388bae0a27f60c4fb9f5203653f774
#
_cell.length_a   1.000
_cell.length_b   1.000
_cell.length_c   1.000
_cell.angle_alpha   90.00
_cell.angle_beta   90.00
_cell.angle_gamma   90.00
#
_symmetry.space_group_name_H-M   'P 1'
#
loop_
_entity.id
_entity.type
_entity.pdbx_description
1 polymer ?
#
loop_
_entity_poly.entity_id
_entity_poly.type
_entity_poly.pdbx_seq_one_letter_code
_entity_poly.pdbx_strand_id
1 'polypeptide(L)'
;VEFVFYNDIKLSAANISGSEIKSIYKGAKELDGVVSTKAKVKEDIKQIIATSHKLDINNAQNSTLLDKFVQIQQYKDRQMANTLTQSKQKAVLIAGACHTDKNIGVPLHIKDLKARKKVAVVIFDAYKAENCSNADFGWNFKR
;
A
#
# COMPACT_ATOMS: atom_id res chain seq x y z
N VAL A 1 -4.32 5.34 20.27
CA VAL A 1 -5.07 6.62 20.16
C VAL A 1 -4.70 7.57 21.30
N GLU A 2 -4.64 7.12 22.56
CA GLU A 2 -4.30 7.94 23.74
C GLU A 2 -2.96 8.68 23.59
N PHE A 3 -1.90 7.98 23.20
CA PHE A 3 -0.58 8.58 22.98
C PHE A 3 -0.64 9.79 22.02
N VAL A 4 -1.40 9.65 20.94
CA VAL A 4 -1.56 10.70 19.92
C VAL A 4 -2.30 11.91 20.50
N PHE A 5 -3.34 11.64 21.29
CA PHE A 5 -4.13 12.67 21.96
C PHE A 5 -3.32 13.45 23.00
N TYR A 6 -2.60 12.74 23.88
CA TYR A 6 -1.79 13.39 24.93
C TYR A 6 -0.56 14.13 24.41
N ASN A 7 -0.12 13.83 23.18
CA ASN A 7 1.03 14.50 22.56
C ASN A 7 0.64 15.49 21.46
N ASP A 8 -0.64 15.84 21.36
CA ASP A 8 -1.18 16.79 20.38
C ASP A 8 -0.79 16.48 18.93
N ILE A 9 -0.74 15.16 18.59
CA ILE A 9 -0.35 14.67 17.28
C ILE A 9 -1.59 14.64 16.38
N LYS A 10 -1.52 15.32 15.24
CA LYS A 10 -2.61 15.34 14.26
C LYS A 10 -2.79 13.95 13.62
N LEU A 11 -4.00 13.41 13.73
CA LEU A 11 -4.41 12.20 13.02
C LEU A 11 -5.09 12.56 11.70
N SER A 12 -4.81 11.79 10.66
CA SER A 12 -5.47 11.90 9.36
C SER A 12 -5.80 10.52 8.81
N ALA A 13 -7.01 10.33 8.32
CA ALA A 13 -7.36 9.14 7.56
C ALA A 13 -6.57 9.12 6.24
N ALA A 14 -5.93 8.00 5.96
CA ALA A 14 -5.07 7.87 4.79
C ALA A 14 -5.56 6.84 3.78
N ASN A 15 -6.65 6.12 4.07
CA ASN A 15 -7.21 5.12 3.16
C ASN A 15 -8.42 5.68 2.40
N ILE A 16 -8.78 5.02 1.30
CA ILE A 16 -10.02 5.29 0.57
C ILE A 16 -11.23 4.74 1.32
N SER A 17 -12.39 5.35 1.10
CA SER A 17 -13.66 4.94 1.70
C SER A 17 -14.23 3.65 1.08
N GLY A 18 -15.16 3.00 1.77
CA GLY A 18 -15.87 1.84 1.23
C GLY A 18 -16.68 2.16 -0.04
N SER A 19 -17.18 3.38 -0.19
CA SER A 19 -17.88 3.81 -1.41
C SER A 19 -16.92 3.96 -2.60
N GLU A 20 -15.72 4.50 -2.37
CA GLU A 20 -14.67 4.57 -3.40
C GLU A 20 -14.21 3.18 -3.82
N ILE A 21 -14.02 2.24 -2.87
CA ILE A 21 -13.69 0.84 -3.20
C ILE A 21 -14.75 0.24 -4.13
N LYS A 22 -16.04 0.43 -3.82
CA LYS A 22 -17.14 -0.07 -4.66
C LYS A 22 -17.13 0.56 -6.05
N SER A 23 -16.82 1.85 -6.15
CA SER A 23 -16.69 2.55 -7.43
C SER A 23 -15.54 2.01 -8.28
N ILE A 24 -14.36 1.81 -7.66
CA ILE A 24 -13.20 1.24 -8.34
C ILE A 24 -13.49 -0.19 -8.82
N TYR A 25 -14.13 -1.00 -8.01
CA TYR A 25 -14.52 -2.37 -8.36
C TYR A 25 -15.44 -2.44 -9.57
N LYS A 26 -16.36 -1.47 -9.73
CA LYS A 26 -17.27 -1.37 -10.89
C LYS A 26 -16.56 -0.94 -12.18
N GLY A 27 -15.40 -0.36 -12.07
CA GLY A 27 -14.55 0.11 -13.18
C GLY A 27 -14.09 1.53 -12.95
N ALA A 28 -12.83 1.70 -12.62
CA ALA A 28 -12.18 3.00 -12.55
C ALA A 28 -11.09 3.09 -13.61
N LYS A 29 -10.72 4.33 -13.99
CA LYS A 29 -9.58 4.57 -14.86
C LYS A 29 -8.32 4.00 -14.20
N GLU A 30 -7.38 3.47 -14.97
CA GLU A 30 -6.07 3.12 -14.45
C GLU A 30 -5.35 4.35 -13.87
N LEU A 31 -4.58 4.12 -12.79
CA LEU A 31 -3.78 5.19 -12.21
C LEU A 31 -2.65 5.58 -13.13
N ASP A 32 -2.41 6.89 -13.23
CA ASP A 32 -1.23 7.41 -13.88
C ASP A 32 0.00 7.19 -12.99
N GLY A 33 1.08 6.66 -13.55
CA GLY A 33 2.32 6.42 -12.84
C GLY A 33 3.39 5.82 -13.75
N VAL A 34 4.63 6.02 -13.37
CA VAL A 34 5.79 5.49 -14.12
C VAL A 34 6.42 4.31 -13.39
N VAL A 35 6.33 4.29 -12.07
CA VAL A 35 7.00 3.30 -11.22
C VAL A 35 6.00 2.34 -10.59
N SER A 36 4.96 2.86 -9.94
CA SER A 36 3.97 2.05 -9.22
C SER A 36 3.05 1.25 -10.15
N THR A 37 2.86 1.70 -11.38
CA THR A 37 1.94 1.09 -12.36
C THR A 37 2.61 0.14 -13.35
N LYS A 38 3.90 -0.14 -13.19
CA LYS A 38 4.63 -1.11 -14.02
C LYS A 38 3.96 -2.49 -13.99
N ALA A 39 3.96 -3.19 -15.12
CA ALA A 39 3.41 -4.54 -15.23
C ALA A 39 3.97 -5.49 -14.17
N LYS A 40 5.28 -5.45 -13.92
CA LYS A 40 5.92 -6.27 -12.88
C LYS A 40 5.36 -5.98 -11.48
N VAL A 41 5.13 -4.70 -11.14
CA VAL A 41 4.56 -4.31 -9.82
C VAL A 41 3.12 -4.82 -9.70
N LYS A 42 2.31 -4.67 -10.74
CA LYS A 42 0.93 -5.20 -10.77
C LYS A 42 0.92 -6.71 -10.61
N GLU A 43 1.84 -7.41 -11.26
CA GLU A 43 1.96 -8.87 -11.17
C GLU A 43 2.38 -9.31 -9.76
N ASP A 44 3.35 -8.64 -9.14
CA ASP A 44 3.79 -8.96 -7.78
C ASP A 44 2.64 -8.77 -6.77
N ILE A 45 1.88 -7.67 -6.89
CA ILE A 45 0.67 -7.44 -6.08
C ILE A 45 -0.35 -8.55 -6.32
N LYS A 46 -0.58 -8.95 -7.59
CA LYS A 46 -1.52 -10.01 -7.97
C LYS A 46 -1.18 -11.34 -7.31
N GLN A 47 0.10 -11.73 -7.33
CA GLN A 47 0.60 -12.94 -6.70
C GLN A 47 0.38 -12.94 -5.17
N ILE A 48 0.68 -11.82 -4.51
CA ILE A 48 0.48 -11.67 -3.07
C ILE A 48 -1.00 -11.77 -2.71
N ILE A 49 -1.88 -11.12 -3.47
CA ILE A 49 -3.32 -11.17 -3.23
C ILE A 49 -3.84 -12.60 -3.48
N ALA A 50 -3.43 -13.25 -4.57
CA ALA A 50 -3.82 -14.61 -4.88
C ALA A 50 -3.43 -15.58 -3.74
N THR A 51 -2.19 -15.48 -3.26
CA THR A 51 -1.68 -16.31 -2.14
C THR A 51 -2.49 -16.04 -0.87
N SER A 52 -2.70 -14.77 -0.52
CA SER A 52 -3.41 -14.39 0.72
C SER A 52 -4.87 -14.83 0.73
N HIS A 53 -5.52 -14.84 -0.44
CA HIS A 53 -6.91 -15.26 -0.60
C HIS A 53 -7.07 -16.71 -1.05
N LYS A 54 -5.98 -17.46 -1.20
CA LYS A 54 -5.95 -18.85 -1.68
C LYS A 54 -6.67 -19.02 -3.03
N LEU A 55 -6.47 -18.07 -3.94
CA LEU A 55 -7.03 -18.06 -5.28
C LEU A 55 -6.01 -18.64 -6.29
N ASP A 56 -6.46 -19.51 -7.18
CA ASP A 56 -5.65 -19.97 -8.29
C ASP A 56 -5.53 -18.87 -9.34
N ILE A 57 -4.33 -18.37 -9.54
CA ILE A 57 -4.01 -17.29 -10.48
C ILE A 57 -4.20 -17.69 -11.95
N ASN A 58 -4.11 -19.01 -12.24
CA ASN A 58 -4.27 -19.53 -13.60
C ASN A 58 -5.75 -19.70 -14.00
N ASN A 59 -6.67 -19.59 -13.04
CA ASN A 59 -8.10 -19.64 -13.33
C ASN A 59 -8.57 -18.31 -13.92
N ALA A 60 -9.15 -18.36 -15.13
CA ALA A 60 -9.58 -17.15 -15.85
C ALA A 60 -10.60 -16.29 -15.07
N GLN A 61 -11.51 -16.90 -14.32
CA GLN A 61 -12.48 -16.19 -13.49
C GLN A 61 -11.78 -15.45 -12.34
N ASN A 62 -10.81 -16.10 -11.69
CA ASN A 62 -10.00 -15.48 -10.64
C ASN A 62 -9.13 -14.36 -11.19
N SER A 63 -8.61 -14.49 -12.42
CA SER A 63 -7.76 -13.46 -13.04
C SER A 63 -8.44 -12.11 -13.10
N THR A 64 -9.68 -12.05 -13.59
CA THR A 64 -10.46 -10.80 -13.64
C THR A 64 -10.73 -10.21 -12.25
N LEU A 65 -11.01 -11.07 -11.25
CA LEU A 65 -11.22 -10.65 -9.88
C LEU A 65 -9.93 -10.10 -9.26
N LEU A 66 -8.82 -10.78 -9.49
CA LEU A 66 -7.50 -10.39 -9.00
C LEU A 66 -7.06 -9.03 -9.60
N ASP A 67 -7.32 -8.80 -10.90
CA ASP A 67 -7.01 -7.50 -11.53
C ASP A 67 -7.77 -6.34 -10.88
N LYS A 68 -9.03 -6.55 -10.49
CA LYS A 68 -9.80 -5.57 -9.72
C LYS A 68 -9.21 -5.33 -8.32
N PHE A 69 -8.78 -6.38 -7.66
CA PHE A 69 -8.13 -6.25 -6.35
C PHE A 69 -6.79 -5.53 -6.43
N VAL A 70 -5.98 -5.81 -7.47
CA VAL A 70 -4.74 -5.07 -7.75
C VAL A 70 -5.05 -3.58 -7.94
N GLN A 71 -6.06 -3.25 -8.72
CA GLN A 71 -6.46 -1.87 -8.93
C GLN A 71 -6.87 -1.17 -7.63
N ILE A 72 -7.70 -1.83 -6.80
CA ILE A 72 -8.09 -1.31 -5.48
C ILE A 72 -6.88 -1.09 -4.58
N GLN A 73 -5.94 -2.05 -4.55
CA GLN A 73 -4.70 -1.93 -3.77
C GLN A 73 -3.90 -0.70 -4.21
N GLN A 74 -3.71 -0.52 -5.51
CA GLN A 74 -2.99 0.63 -6.04
C GLN A 74 -3.67 1.98 -5.72
N TYR A 75 -5.00 2.04 -5.75
CA TYR A 75 -5.74 3.24 -5.36
C TYR A 75 -5.59 3.56 -3.87
N LYS A 76 -5.61 2.54 -3.00
CA LYS A 76 -5.33 2.70 -1.57
C LYS A 76 -3.93 3.27 -1.34
N ASP A 77 -2.93 2.68 -1.99
CA ASP A 77 -1.53 3.10 -1.83
C ASP A 77 -1.30 4.51 -2.38
N ARG A 78 -1.96 4.87 -3.48
CA ARG A 78 -1.92 6.23 -4.03
C ARG A 78 -2.56 7.24 -3.07
N GLN A 79 -3.68 6.92 -2.45
CA GLN A 79 -4.33 7.78 -1.48
C GLN A 79 -3.46 7.98 -0.23
N MET A 80 -2.86 6.90 0.28
CA MET A 80 -1.91 6.97 1.40
C MET A 80 -0.69 7.85 1.04
N ALA A 81 -0.14 7.69 -0.17
CA ALA A 81 0.95 8.51 -0.66
C ALA A 81 0.57 9.99 -0.78
N ASN A 82 -0.63 10.31 -1.29
CA ASN A 82 -1.14 11.66 -1.35
C ASN A 82 -1.22 12.29 0.04
N THR A 83 -1.81 11.59 1.00
CA THR A 83 -1.94 12.07 2.39
C THR A 83 -0.57 12.37 3.01
N LEU A 84 0.41 11.47 2.82
CA LEU A 84 1.78 11.68 3.32
C LEU A 84 2.47 12.88 2.65
N THR A 85 2.31 13.02 1.34
CA THR A 85 3.02 14.06 0.58
C THR A 85 2.46 15.46 0.80
N GLN A 86 1.17 15.56 1.15
CA GLN A 86 0.52 16.83 1.51
C GLN A 86 0.96 17.35 2.88
N SER A 87 1.49 16.51 3.76
CA SER A 87 1.98 16.98 5.05
C SER A 87 3.19 17.90 4.88
N LYS A 88 3.14 19.08 5.48
CA LYS A 88 4.28 20.03 5.55
C LYS A 88 5.32 19.62 6.59
N GLN A 89 4.95 18.77 7.53
CA GLN A 89 5.78 18.28 8.63
C GLN A 89 6.19 16.84 8.42
N LYS A 90 6.99 16.29 9.34
CA LYS A 90 7.25 14.85 9.42
C LYS A 90 5.93 14.13 9.66
N ALA A 91 5.70 13.07 8.93
CA ALA A 91 4.49 12.26 9.03
C ALA A 91 4.84 10.78 9.13
N VAL A 92 4.05 10.03 9.87
CA VAL A 92 4.15 8.57 10.01
C VAL A 92 2.88 7.95 9.45
N LEU A 93 3.04 6.99 8.56
CA LEU A 93 1.95 6.12 8.11
C LEU A 93 2.03 4.79 8.87
N ILE A 94 0.92 4.37 9.46
CA ILE A 94 0.76 3.05 10.04
C ILE A 94 -0.19 2.27 9.14
N ALA A 95 0.30 1.21 8.50
CA ALA A 95 -0.45 0.40 7.56
C ALA A 95 0.03 -1.07 7.58
N GLY A 96 -0.68 -1.95 6.91
CA GLY A 96 -0.22 -3.33 6.70
C GLY A 96 1.08 -3.39 5.90
N ALA A 97 1.90 -4.43 6.12
CA ALA A 97 3.24 -4.57 5.55
C ALA A 97 3.27 -4.39 4.02
N CYS A 98 2.31 -4.96 3.29
CA CYS A 98 2.28 -4.85 1.83
C CYS A 98 2.06 -3.42 1.34
N HIS A 99 1.30 -2.60 2.07
CA HIS A 99 1.14 -1.18 1.75
C HIS A 99 2.44 -0.39 1.95
N THR A 100 3.29 -0.80 2.88
CA THR A 100 4.55 -0.12 3.20
C THR A 100 5.76 -0.68 2.45
N ASP A 101 5.61 -1.82 1.78
CA ASP A 101 6.68 -2.46 1.01
C ASP A 101 7.24 -1.51 -0.07
N LYS A 102 8.57 -1.40 -0.14
CA LYS A 102 9.26 -0.44 -1.03
C LYS A 102 9.17 -0.81 -2.50
N ASN A 103 8.85 -2.07 -2.83
CA ASN A 103 8.81 -2.58 -4.19
C ASN A 103 7.41 -2.58 -4.80
N ILE A 104 6.34 -2.52 -3.97
CA ILE A 104 4.96 -2.65 -4.45
C ILE A 104 3.99 -1.62 -3.88
N GLY A 105 4.32 -0.99 -2.73
CA GLY A 105 3.39 -0.19 -1.94
C GLY A 105 3.57 1.33 -2.07
N VAL A 106 3.14 2.02 -1.04
CA VAL A 106 3.13 3.48 -0.92
C VAL A 106 4.44 4.18 -1.34
N PRO A 107 5.65 3.64 -1.03
CA PRO A 107 6.88 4.29 -1.45
C PRO A 107 7.03 4.47 -2.96
N LEU A 108 6.50 3.56 -3.79
CA LEU A 108 6.49 3.72 -5.24
C LEU A 108 5.56 4.84 -5.69
N HIS A 109 4.39 4.94 -5.06
CA HIS A 109 3.44 6.01 -5.36
C HIS A 109 3.97 7.38 -4.98
N ILE A 110 4.75 7.50 -3.88
CA ILE A 110 5.44 8.75 -3.51
C ILE A 110 6.44 9.16 -4.60
N LYS A 111 7.15 8.19 -5.21
CA LYS A 111 8.05 8.46 -6.33
C LYS A 111 7.29 8.98 -7.56
N ASP A 112 6.16 8.37 -7.90
CA ASP A 112 5.33 8.80 -9.03
C ASP A 112 4.76 10.21 -8.84
N LEU A 113 4.44 10.58 -7.60
CA LEU A 113 4.01 11.94 -7.23
C LEU A 113 5.14 12.97 -7.28
N LYS A 114 6.37 12.54 -7.59
CA LYS A 114 7.59 13.38 -7.63
C LYS A 114 7.80 14.21 -6.37
N ALA A 115 7.29 13.73 -5.25
CA ALA A 115 7.39 14.41 -3.97
C ALA A 115 8.84 14.36 -3.45
N ARG A 116 9.39 15.52 -3.11
CA ARG A 116 10.75 15.63 -2.52
C ARG A 116 10.71 15.22 -1.04
N LYS A 117 10.34 13.98 -0.76
CA LYS A 117 10.25 13.43 0.60
C LYS A 117 11.30 12.32 0.77
N LYS A 118 12.01 12.36 1.88
CA LYS A 118 12.81 11.21 2.33
C LYS A 118 11.86 10.25 3.03
N VAL A 119 11.87 8.99 2.62
CA VAL A 119 10.98 7.95 3.14
C VAL A 119 11.85 6.86 3.76
N ALA A 120 11.54 6.48 4.99
CA ALA A 120 12.07 5.29 5.64
C ALA A 120 10.90 4.35 5.97
N VAL A 121 11.11 3.08 5.77
CA VAL A 121 10.14 2.02 6.04
C VAL A 121 10.64 1.13 7.16
N VAL A 122 9.81 0.94 8.17
CA VAL A 122 10.05 -0.02 9.27
C VAL A 122 8.92 -1.05 9.23
N ILE A 123 9.28 -2.33 9.23
CA ILE A 123 8.32 -3.43 9.34
C ILE A 123 8.49 -4.09 10.70
N PHE A 124 7.39 -4.19 11.45
CA PHE A 124 7.31 -4.91 12.71
C PHE A 124 6.94 -6.35 12.46
N ASP A 125 7.54 -7.29 13.22
CA ASP A 125 7.41 -8.73 13.02
C ASP A 125 7.75 -9.14 11.58
N ALA A 126 8.85 -8.64 11.04
CA ALA A 126 9.27 -8.82 9.65
C ALA A 126 9.34 -10.29 9.21
N TYR A 127 9.61 -11.22 10.14
CA TYR A 127 9.60 -12.66 9.87
C TYR A 127 8.21 -13.23 9.54
N LYS A 128 7.12 -12.51 9.87
CA LYS A 128 5.75 -12.90 9.53
C LYS A 128 5.26 -12.26 8.22
N ALA A 129 6.00 -11.28 7.72
CA ALA A 129 5.67 -10.55 6.50
C ALA A 129 6.38 -11.15 5.27
N GLU A 130 6.31 -12.47 5.10
CA GLU A 130 7.11 -13.24 4.12
C GLU A 130 7.06 -12.68 2.70
N ASN A 131 5.91 -12.17 2.26
CA ASN A 131 5.71 -11.67 0.91
C ASN A 131 5.84 -10.14 0.78
N CYS A 132 5.93 -9.39 1.89
CA CYS A 132 5.93 -7.93 1.92
C CYS A 132 6.94 -7.44 2.94
N SER A 133 8.22 -7.66 2.69
CA SER A 133 9.31 -7.40 3.65
C SER A 133 10.36 -6.41 3.19
N ASN A 134 10.16 -5.76 2.03
CA ASN A 134 11.12 -4.78 1.52
C ASN A 134 11.04 -3.45 2.28
N ALA A 135 11.87 -3.32 3.29
CA ALA A 135 11.94 -2.19 4.19
C ALA A 135 13.40 -1.72 4.38
N ASP A 136 13.56 -0.54 5.01
CA ASP A 136 14.89 -0.08 5.45
C ASP A 136 15.28 -0.76 6.76
N PHE A 137 14.29 -1.06 7.62
CA PHE A 137 14.48 -1.67 8.93
C PHE A 137 13.39 -2.72 9.20
N GLY A 138 13.80 -3.85 9.77
CA GLY A 138 12.90 -4.84 10.33
C GLY A 138 13.02 -4.85 11.86
N TRP A 139 11.89 -4.85 12.56
CA TRP A 139 11.85 -4.98 14.02
C TRP A 139 11.07 -6.22 14.41
N ASN A 140 11.74 -7.17 15.05
CA ASN A 140 11.11 -8.39 15.51
C ASN A 140 10.97 -8.33 17.04
N PHE A 141 9.78 -8.60 17.54
CA PHE A 141 9.57 -8.74 18.98
C PHE A 141 10.14 -10.08 19.46
N LYS A 142 10.99 -10.05 20.47
CA LYS A 142 11.33 -11.27 21.21
C LYS A 142 10.07 -11.72 21.96
N ARG A 143 9.67 -12.96 21.74
CA ARG A 143 8.63 -13.63 22.52
C ARG A 143 9.24 -14.21 23.77
#